data_b44b7d1ffb40966d634313b0a5f72235
#
_entry.id   b44b7d1ffb40966d634313b0a5f72235
#
_cell.length_a   1.000
_cell.length_b   1.000
_cell.length_c   1.000
_cell.angle_alpha   90.00
_cell.angle_beta   90.00
_cell.angle_gamma   90.00
#
_symmetry.space_group_name_H-M   'P 1'
#
loop_
_entity.id
_entity.type
_entity.pdbx_description
1 polymer ?
#
loop_
_entity_poly.entity_id
_entity_poly.type
_entity_poly.pdbx_seq_one_letter_code
_entity_poly.pdbx_strand_id
1 'polypeptide(L)'
;MKKILLTSFLLSLSIVVLRGQNSEHYAFRNSHILKPFLSEIRSTANKVEIASLNKLDDNYYVNDYAGRPFMEVHLGAELPLYYLLNRQKKFKFSVSTYIANILLIDMFEENTAPVINTDYFFGLKAAAVKYVDNPYIRNLGLKLVPVFHESTHIGDEFSIHGYDELPGFRRVNVSYEAWEIAAVINDPDTIKSNLLSAKVGFHGLWNNSKGYYTTDSLETKNQTAPASKKNYEYYIQMNLQRTQGFLCSDRLMNVISVEANNRLKFSYDEAVEESRSWNINLYVGWKYISEKSGHNVGLFFRYYAGIIPNGQFRNTGGYRYAGLSLVYH
;
A
#
# COMPACT_ATOMS: atom_id res chain seq x y z
N MET A 1 -25.77 -14.62 -6.33
CA MET A 1 -25.55 -13.35 -7.02
C MET A 1 -24.06 -12.99 -7.19
N LYS A 2 -23.22 -13.04 -6.15
CA LYS A 2 -21.77 -12.63 -6.24
C LYS A 2 -20.96 -13.41 -7.30
N LYS A 3 -21.16 -14.73 -7.45
CA LYS A 3 -20.47 -15.56 -8.46
C LYS A 3 -20.84 -15.19 -9.91
N ILE A 4 -22.09 -14.81 -10.14
CA ILE A 4 -22.59 -14.45 -11.48
C ILE A 4 -22.00 -13.12 -11.95
N LEU A 5 -21.86 -12.14 -11.06
CA LEU A 5 -21.27 -10.84 -11.36
C LEU A 5 -19.78 -10.96 -11.74
N LEU A 6 -19.01 -11.78 -11.01
CA LEU A 6 -17.60 -12.01 -11.32
C LEU A 6 -17.43 -12.73 -12.66
N THR A 7 -18.26 -13.74 -12.93
CA THR A 7 -18.23 -14.48 -14.21
C THR A 7 -18.63 -13.58 -15.37
N SER A 8 -19.66 -12.75 -15.21
CA SER A 8 -20.10 -11.79 -16.25
C SER A 8 -19.06 -10.71 -16.50
N PHE A 9 -18.36 -10.23 -15.47
CA PHE A 9 -17.27 -9.28 -15.60
C PHE A 9 -16.07 -9.89 -16.34
N LEU A 10 -15.66 -11.12 -15.99
CA LEU A 10 -14.59 -11.84 -16.69
C LEU A 10 -14.95 -12.16 -18.14
N LEU A 11 -16.22 -12.48 -18.41
CA LEU A 11 -16.72 -12.72 -19.79
C LEU A 11 -16.75 -11.42 -20.60
N SER A 12 -17.18 -10.32 -20.04
CA SER A 12 -17.18 -9.02 -20.72
C SER A 12 -15.75 -8.50 -20.98
N LEU A 13 -14.84 -8.74 -20.07
CA LEU A 13 -13.41 -8.43 -20.25
C LEU A 13 -12.81 -9.25 -21.38
N SER A 14 -13.14 -10.55 -21.49
CA SER A 14 -12.66 -11.42 -22.57
C SER A 14 -13.22 -11.01 -23.94
N ILE A 15 -14.45 -10.51 -24.03
CA ILE A 15 -15.05 -10.04 -25.29
C ILE A 15 -14.42 -8.74 -25.78
N VAL A 16 -14.05 -7.83 -24.89
CA VAL A 16 -13.34 -6.59 -25.25
C VAL A 16 -11.93 -6.87 -25.76
N VAL A 17 -11.28 -7.88 -25.20
CA VAL A 17 -9.91 -8.31 -25.56
C VAL A 17 -9.86 -8.98 -26.94
N LEU A 18 -10.88 -9.74 -27.32
CA LEU A 18 -10.88 -10.57 -28.56
C LEU A 18 -11.18 -9.79 -29.86
N ARG A 19 -11.61 -8.53 -29.82
CA ARG A 19 -12.02 -7.76 -31.01
C ARG A 19 -11.01 -6.80 -31.59
N GLY A 20 -9.75 -6.83 -31.20
CA GLY A 20 -8.75 -5.87 -31.68
C GLY A 20 -7.87 -6.45 -32.78
N GLN A 21 -8.16 -6.20 -34.05
CA GLN A 21 -7.37 -6.64 -35.25
C GLN A 21 -5.92 -6.10 -35.30
N ASN A 22 -5.37 -5.50 -34.30
CA ASN A 22 -3.97 -5.03 -34.25
C ASN A 22 -3.47 -4.95 -32.80
N SER A 23 -3.89 -5.91 -31.99
CA SER A 23 -3.46 -6.00 -30.59
C SER A 23 -2.41 -7.08 -30.42
N GLU A 24 -1.33 -6.75 -29.73
CA GLU A 24 -0.31 -7.69 -29.32
C GLU A 24 -0.66 -8.23 -27.92
N HIS A 25 -0.65 -9.55 -27.78
CA HIS A 25 -1.01 -10.25 -26.55
C HIS A 25 0.20 -10.99 -26.01
N TYR A 26 0.45 -10.88 -24.73
CA TYR A 26 1.58 -11.51 -24.09
C TYR A 26 1.18 -12.14 -22.76
N ALA A 27 1.59 -13.38 -22.51
CA ALA A 27 1.58 -14.01 -21.21
C ALA A 27 2.92 -13.81 -20.52
N PHE A 28 2.90 -13.57 -19.22
CA PHE A 28 4.10 -13.48 -18.36
C PHE A 28 5.18 -12.50 -18.84
N ARG A 29 4.80 -11.47 -19.61
CA ARG A 29 5.74 -10.44 -20.02
C ARG A 29 6.03 -9.52 -18.84
N ASN A 30 7.31 -9.26 -18.58
CA ASN A 30 7.72 -8.27 -17.60
C ASN A 30 7.34 -6.85 -18.09
N SER A 31 6.11 -6.45 -17.80
CA SER A 31 5.52 -5.20 -18.26
C SER A 31 4.45 -4.77 -17.27
N HIS A 32 4.85 -3.93 -16.32
CA HIS A 32 3.96 -3.37 -15.32
C HIS A 32 3.32 -2.07 -15.84
N ILE A 33 2.04 -1.88 -15.60
CA ILE A 33 1.35 -0.63 -15.82
C ILE A 33 0.66 -0.17 -14.54
N LEU A 34 0.56 1.12 -14.33
CA LEU A 34 0.07 1.73 -13.10
C LEU A 34 0.80 1.18 -11.87
N LYS A 35 2.10 1.41 -11.83
CA LYS A 35 2.92 1.12 -10.66
C LYS A 35 2.44 1.92 -9.45
N PRO A 36 2.71 1.45 -8.23
CA PRO A 36 2.31 2.19 -7.03
C PRO A 36 2.99 3.56 -6.96
N PHE A 37 2.27 4.55 -6.46
CA PHE A 37 2.87 5.83 -6.12
C PHE A 37 3.79 5.64 -4.92
N LEU A 38 4.83 6.47 -4.83
CA LEU A 38 5.80 6.39 -3.75
C LEU A 38 5.16 6.51 -2.36
N SER A 39 4.16 7.38 -2.24
CA SER A 39 3.38 7.61 -1.02
C SER A 39 2.33 6.55 -0.73
N GLU A 40 2.08 5.60 -1.63
CA GLU A 40 1.08 4.55 -1.42
C GLU A 40 1.46 3.63 -0.26
N ILE A 41 0.64 3.62 0.79
CA ILE A 41 0.91 2.86 2.02
C ILE A 41 0.95 1.36 1.73
N ARG A 42 -0.02 0.86 0.96
CA ARG A 42 -0.14 -0.56 0.57
C ARG A 42 0.49 -0.77 -0.81
N SER A 43 1.80 -0.58 -0.91
CA SER A 43 2.50 -0.69 -2.19
C SER A 43 3.37 -1.94 -2.28
N THR A 44 3.60 -2.40 -3.52
CA THR A 44 4.59 -3.44 -3.84
C THR A 44 6.00 -2.88 -4.03
N ALA A 45 6.23 -1.61 -3.70
CA ALA A 45 7.56 -1.02 -3.76
C ALA A 45 8.47 -1.60 -2.69
N ASN A 46 9.72 -1.89 -3.06
CA ASN A 46 10.73 -2.31 -2.09
C ASN A 46 11.31 -1.07 -1.42
N LYS A 47 11.22 -1.00 -0.09
CA LYS A 47 11.69 0.14 0.70
C LYS A 47 12.34 -0.34 1.98
N VAL A 48 13.35 0.39 2.42
CA VAL A 48 13.90 0.29 3.77
C VAL A 48 13.85 1.69 4.37
N GLU A 49 13.23 1.82 5.51
CA GLU A 49 13.03 3.09 6.18
C GLU A 49 13.55 3.02 7.60
N ILE A 50 14.24 4.08 8.03
CA ILE A 50 14.62 4.29 9.43
C ILE A 50 13.89 5.55 9.88
N ALA A 51 13.04 5.40 10.88
CA ALA A 51 12.20 6.48 11.36
C ALA A 51 12.13 6.51 12.89
N SER A 52 11.75 7.64 13.43
CA SER A 52 11.46 7.82 14.85
C SER A 52 9.97 8.08 15.03
N LEU A 53 9.40 7.42 16.04
CA LEU A 53 8.02 7.60 16.47
C LEU A 53 7.90 8.77 17.44
N ASN A 54 6.86 9.57 17.29
CA ASN A 54 6.41 10.45 18.35
C ASN A 54 5.50 9.68 19.32
N LYS A 55 5.43 10.16 20.57
CA LYS A 55 4.57 9.60 21.59
C LYS A 55 3.13 9.51 21.08
N LEU A 56 2.48 8.36 21.34
CA LEU A 56 1.08 8.10 21.02
C LEU A 56 0.25 8.12 22.30
N ASP A 57 -0.98 8.60 22.17
CA ASP A 57 -1.95 8.49 23.26
C ASP A 57 -2.53 7.07 23.28
N ASP A 58 -2.64 6.48 24.46
CA ASP A 58 -3.46 5.31 24.82
C ASP A 58 -3.05 3.90 24.35
N ASN A 59 -1.87 3.67 23.80
CA ASN A 59 -1.42 2.30 23.55
C ASN A 59 -0.08 2.03 24.25
N TYR A 60 -0.07 1.24 25.32
CA TYR A 60 1.13 0.90 26.10
C TYR A 60 2.27 0.45 25.20
N TYR A 61 1.96 -0.45 24.30
CA TYR A 61 2.92 -1.09 23.44
C TYR A 61 3.67 -0.13 22.52
N VAL A 62 2.94 0.76 21.89
CA VAL A 62 3.54 1.73 20.96
C VAL A 62 4.22 2.87 21.71
N ASN A 63 3.80 3.16 22.94
CA ASN A 63 4.43 4.19 23.77
C ASN A 63 5.84 3.82 24.21
N ASP A 64 6.15 2.55 24.38
CA ASP A 64 7.50 2.08 24.71
C ASP A 64 8.50 2.32 23.58
N TYR A 65 8.02 2.46 22.32
CA TYR A 65 8.85 2.82 21.18
C TYR A 65 8.90 4.33 20.88
N ALA A 66 8.16 5.14 21.62
CA ALA A 66 8.15 6.59 21.40
C ALA A 66 9.55 7.19 21.61
N GLY A 67 10.07 7.84 20.58
CA GLY A 67 11.42 8.42 20.59
C GLY A 67 12.53 7.44 20.23
N ARG A 68 12.27 6.12 20.15
CA ARG A 68 13.22 5.15 19.64
C ARG A 68 13.17 5.11 18.10
N PRO A 69 14.32 4.95 17.44
CA PRO A 69 14.31 4.67 16.00
C PRO A 69 13.91 3.22 15.76
N PHE A 70 13.10 3.03 14.72
CA PHE A 70 12.71 1.71 14.22
C PHE A 70 12.99 1.62 12.73
N MET A 71 13.03 0.40 12.21
CA MET A 71 13.16 0.12 10.80
C MET A 71 11.84 -0.45 10.26
N GLU A 72 11.35 0.12 9.16
CA GLU A 72 10.26 -0.43 8.38
C GLU A 72 10.81 -0.97 7.06
N VAL A 73 10.57 -2.24 6.78
CA VAL A 73 11.03 -2.90 5.54
C VAL A 73 9.82 -3.32 4.74
N HIS A 74 9.73 -2.84 3.52
CA HIS A 74 8.72 -3.26 2.55
C HIS A 74 9.38 -4.14 1.50
N LEU A 75 8.85 -5.34 1.30
CA LEU A 75 9.24 -6.26 0.25
C LEU A 75 8.03 -6.56 -0.60
N GLY A 76 8.08 -6.20 -1.88
CA GLY A 76 6.94 -6.40 -2.76
C GLY A 76 7.34 -6.92 -4.13
N ALA A 77 6.46 -7.71 -4.72
CA ALA A 77 6.61 -8.21 -6.07
C ALA A 77 5.25 -8.22 -6.78
N GLU A 78 5.29 -7.97 -8.07
CA GLU A 78 4.13 -8.08 -8.95
C GLU A 78 4.49 -8.98 -10.12
N LEU A 79 3.70 -10.05 -10.32
CA LEU A 79 3.84 -10.99 -11.43
C LEU A 79 2.78 -10.70 -12.48
N PRO A 80 3.16 -10.18 -13.67
CA PRO A 80 2.26 -9.99 -14.78
C PRO A 80 1.81 -11.34 -15.34
N LEU A 81 0.50 -11.58 -15.34
CA LEU A 81 -0.11 -12.79 -15.88
C LEU A 81 -0.47 -12.62 -17.35
N TYR A 82 -0.98 -11.44 -17.69
CA TYR A 82 -1.42 -11.10 -19.03
C TYR A 82 -1.18 -9.63 -19.34
N TYR A 83 -0.76 -9.35 -20.57
CA TYR A 83 -0.52 -7.99 -21.06
C TYR A 83 -1.03 -7.86 -22.49
N LEU A 84 -1.75 -6.78 -22.77
CA LEU A 84 -2.25 -6.40 -24.08
C LEU A 84 -1.73 -5.01 -24.44
N LEU A 85 -1.18 -4.88 -25.63
CA LEU A 85 -0.76 -3.62 -26.23
C LEU A 85 -1.52 -3.40 -27.54
N ASN A 86 -2.26 -2.32 -27.64
CA ASN A 86 -2.83 -1.84 -28.89
C ASN A 86 -2.16 -0.51 -29.27
N ARG A 87 -1.20 -0.57 -30.20
CA ARG A 87 -0.40 0.58 -30.60
C ARG A 87 -1.24 1.63 -31.32
N GLN A 88 -2.16 1.23 -32.19
CA GLN A 88 -3.03 2.16 -32.95
C GLN A 88 -3.95 2.95 -32.03
N LYS A 89 -4.54 2.29 -31.05
CA LYS A 89 -5.40 2.93 -30.04
C LYS A 89 -4.63 3.58 -28.90
N LYS A 90 -3.28 3.49 -28.90
CA LYS A 90 -2.44 3.99 -27.80
C LYS A 90 -2.94 3.49 -26.43
N PHE A 91 -3.25 2.19 -26.35
CA PHE A 91 -3.88 1.55 -25.19
C PHE A 91 -3.07 0.37 -24.69
N LYS A 92 -2.96 0.25 -23.38
CA LYS A 92 -2.37 -0.88 -22.68
C LYS A 92 -3.34 -1.42 -21.64
N PHE A 93 -3.34 -2.74 -21.47
CA PHE A 93 -4.08 -3.42 -20.41
C PHE A 93 -3.20 -4.53 -19.82
N SER A 94 -3.29 -4.75 -18.52
CA SER A 94 -2.61 -5.87 -17.85
C SER A 94 -3.48 -6.48 -16.77
N VAL A 95 -3.24 -7.77 -16.53
CA VAL A 95 -3.68 -8.50 -15.35
C VAL A 95 -2.44 -9.02 -14.66
N SER A 96 -2.33 -8.83 -13.37
CA SER A 96 -1.20 -9.25 -12.55
C SER A 96 -1.67 -9.75 -11.20
N THR A 97 -0.88 -10.61 -10.59
CA THR A 97 -0.96 -10.88 -9.15
C THR A 97 0.18 -10.19 -8.44
N TYR A 98 -0.02 -9.81 -7.20
CA TYR A 98 1.00 -9.15 -6.39
C TYR A 98 1.02 -9.69 -4.98
N ILE A 99 2.19 -9.61 -4.38
CA ILE A 99 2.44 -9.91 -2.98
C ILE A 99 3.30 -8.79 -2.39
N ALA A 100 3.03 -8.42 -1.16
CA ALA A 100 3.90 -7.54 -0.39
C ALA A 100 3.93 -7.96 1.08
N ASN A 101 5.06 -7.67 1.71
CA ASN A 101 5.28 -7.85 3.14
C ASN A 101 5.84 -6.56 3.70
N ILE A 102 5.30 -6.10 4.84
CA ILE A 102 5.77 -4.93 5.56
C ILE A 102 6.15 -5.38 6.95
N LEU A 103 7.44 -5.26 7.27
CA LEU A 103 8.02 -5.58 8.56
C LEU A 103 8.31 -4.30 9.32
N LEU A 104 7.90 -4.24 10.57
CA LEU A 104 8.30 -3.22 11.52
C LEU A 104 9.23 -3.85 12.54
N ILE A 105 10.45 -3.33 12.68
CA ILE A 105 11.54 -3.93 13.45
C ILE A 105 12.09 -2.89 14.43
N ASP A 106 12.26 -3.25 15.70
CA ASP A 106 13.07 -2.48 16.64
C ASP A 106 14.54 -2.85 16.45
N MET A 107 15.32 -1.92 15.88
CA MET A 107 16.75 -2.14 15.62
C MET A 107 17.65 -1.79 16.81
N PHE A 108 17.12 -1.21 17.85
CA PHE A 108 17.89 -0.63 18.95
C PHE A 108 17.64 -1.31 20.29
N GLU A 109 17.00 -2.49 20.23
CA GLU A 109 16.97 -3.38 21.37
C GLU A 109 18.37 -3.97 21.63
N GLU A 110 18.79 -4.05 22.89
CA GLU A 110 20.18 -4.33 23.27
C GLU A 110 20.69 -5.72 22.78
N ASN A 111 19.82 -6.70 22.68
CA ASN A 111 20.23 -8.09 22.43
C ASN A 111 19.79 -8.64 21.08
N THR A 112 18.74 -8.09 20.49
CA THR A 112 18.16 -8.60 19.24
C THR A 112 17.56 -7.44 18.44
N ALA A 113 17.13 -7.71 17.22
CA ALA A 113 16.33 -6.79 16.42
C ALA A 113 14.94 -7.40 16.23
N PRO A 114 14.08 -7.36 17.27
CA PRO A 114 12.81 -8.08 17.24
C PRO A 114 11.83 -7.47 16.25
N VAL A 115 11.02 -8.34 15.66
CA VAL A 115 9.93 -7.93 14.78
C VAL A 115 8.74 -7.49 15.62
N ILE A 116 8.34 -6.23 15.49
CA ILE A 116 7.16 -5.68 16.16
C ILE A 116 5.88 -6.12 15.46
N ASN A 117 5.87 -6.02 14.13
CA ASN A 117 4.71 -6.30 13.30
C ASN A 117 5.10 -6.80 11.91
N THR A 118 4.26 -7.65 11.35
CA THR A 118 4.36 -8.11 9.98
C THR A 118 2.99 -8.02 9.31
N ASP A 119 2.89 -7.25 8.22
CA ASP A 119 1.70 -7.18 7.38
C ASP A 119 1.96 -7.88 6.06
N TYR A 120 1.05 -8.77 5.66
CA TYR A 120 1.09 -9.49 4.39
C TYR A 120 -0.06 -9.04 3.50
N PHE A 121 0.25 -8.80 2.23
CA PHE A 121 -0.74 -8.45 1.22
C PHE A 121 -0.57 -9.37 0.03
N PHE A 122 -1.65 -9.87 -0.50
CA PHE A 122 -1.65 -10.48 -1.83
C PHE A 122 -2.97 -10.24 -2.53
N GLY A 123 -2.93 -10.13 -3.87
CA GLY A 123 -4.13 -9.81 -4.61
C GLY A 123 -4.00 -9.97 -6.11
N LEU A 124 -5.13 -9.74 -6.77
CA LEU A 124 -5.26 -9.71 -8.23
C LEU A 124 -5.52 -8.27 -8.66
N LYS A 125 -4.75 -7.77 -9.63
CA LYS A 125 -4.87 -6.42 -10.20
C LYS A 125 -5.16 -6.50 -11.69
N ALA A 126 -6.14 -5.74 -12.14
CA ALA A 126 -6.32 -5.39 -13.54
C ALA A 126 -6.05 -3.89 -13.71
N ALA A 127 -5.30 -3.52 -14.74
CA ALA A 127 -4.95 -2.13 -14.99
C ALA A 127 -5.06 -1.82 -16.48
N ALA A 128 -5.58 -0.64 -16.79
CA ALA A 128 -5.71 -0.13 -18.15
C ALA A 128 -5.13 1.28 -18.24
N VAL A 129 -4.42 1.58 -19.33
CA VAL A 129 -3.85 2.91 -19.59
C VAL A 129 -4.14 3.30 -21.02
N LYS A 130 -4.68 4.49 -21.21
CA LYS A 130 -4.88 5.14 -22.49
C LYS A 130 -3.96 6.35 -22.59
N TYR A 131 -3.09 6.36 -23.58
CA TYR A 131 -2.27 7.53 -23.92
C TYR A 131 -3.10 8.52 -24.72
N VAL A 132 -2.93 9.79 -24.39
CA VAL A 132 -3.61 10.91 -25.04
C VAL A 132 -2.59 11.94 -25.54
N ASP A 133 -2.91 12.63 -26.61
CA ASP A 133 -2.05 13.67 -27.18
C ASP A 133 -2.42 15.03 -26.55
N ASN A 134 -1.98 15.22 -25.31
CA ASN A 134 -2.19 16.44 -24.56
C ASN A 134 -0.89 16.80 -23.80
N PRO A 135 -0.45 18.04 -23.78
CA PRO A 135 0.79 18.44 -23.13
C PRO A 135 0.77 18.26 -21.60
N TYR A 136 -0.40 18.34 -20.98
CA TYR A 136 -0.59 18.25 -19.53
C TYR A 136 -1.07 16.87 -19.06
N ILE A 137 -1.85 16.18 -19.89
CA ILE A 137 -2.40 14.85 -19.59
C ILE A 137 -1.90 13.90 -20.66
N ARG A 138 -0.85 13.16 -20.39
CA ARG A 138 -0.25 12.20 -21.34
C ARG A 138 -0.92 10.84 -21.32
N ASN A 139 -1.46 10.45 -20.20
CA ASN A 139 -2.19 9.20 -20.08
C ASN A 139 -3.27 9.26 -19.00
N LEU A 140 -4.30 8.45 -19.20
CA LEU A 140 -5.38 8.18 -18.27
C LEU A 140 -5.35 6.70 -17.93
N GLY A 141 -5.43 6.37 -16.66
CA GLY A 141 -5.38 5.00 -16.16
C GLY A 141 -6.59 4.64 -15.31
N LEU A 142 -6.91 3.36 -15.33
CA LEU A 142 -7.87 2.73 -14.43
C LEU A 142 -7.22 1.51 -13.79
N LYS A 143 -7.26 1.44 -12.46
CA LYS A 143 -6.82 0.29 -11.66
C LYS A 143 -8.05 -0.35 -11.01
N LEU A 144 -8.16 -1.65 -11.12
CA LEU A 144 -9.15 -2.46 -10.43
C LEU A 144 -8.44 -3.61 -9.71
N VAL A 145 -8.64 -3.70 -8.42
CA VAL A 145 -8.24 -4.84 -7.60
C VAL A 145 -9.52 -5.51 -7.13
N PRO A 146 -10.01 -6.55 -7.82
CA PRO A 146 -11.28 -7.18 -7.44
C PRO A 146 -11.20 -7.89 -6.10
N VAL A 147 -10.03 -8.37 -5.72
CA VAL A 147 -9.78 -8.97 -4.42
C VAL A 147 -8.32 -8.78 -4.04
N PHE A 148 -8.10 -8.35 -2.82
CA PHE A 148 -6.83 -8.50 -2.13
C PHE A 148 -7.08 -8.96 -0.70
N HIS A 149 -6.16 -9.71 -0.19
CA HIS A 149 -6.13 -10.16 1.20
C HIS A 149 -5.06 -9.40 1.95
N GLU A 150 -5.43 -8.87 3.10
CA GLU A 150 -4.50 -8.28 4.07
C GLU A 150 -4.56 -9.10 5.34
N SER A 151 -3.40 -9.57 5.81
CA SER A 151 -3.25 -10.27 7.07
C SER A 151 -2.09 -9.67 7.85
N THR A 152 -2.27 -9.48 9.12
CA THR A 152 -1.26 -8.89 10.00
C THR A 152 -1.00 -9.79 11.18
N HIS A 153 0.26 -9.87 11.59
CA HIS A 153 0.71 -10.67 12.72
C HIS A 153 1.58 -9.84 13.66
N ILE A 154 1.39 -10.06 14.94
CA ILE A 154 2.30 -9.57 15.97
C ILE A 154 3.62 -10.30 15.86
N GLY A 155 4.72 -9.56 15.99
CA GLY A 155 6.06 -10.12 16.02
C GLY A 155 6.43 -10.76 17.36
N ASP A 156 7.64 -11.25 17.42
CA ASP A 156 8.25 -11.95 18.56
C ASP A 156 8.62 -11.02 19.74
N GLU A 157 8.67 -9.73 19.49
CA GLU A 157 8.97 -8.74 20.52
C GLU A 157 8.02 -8.76 21.71
N PHE A 158 6.77 -9.13 21.49
CA PHE A 158 5.79 -9.32 22.57
C PHE A 158 6.25 -10.33 23.61
N SER A 159 6.83 -11.44 23.16
CA SER A 159 7.34 -12.48 24.05
C SER A 159 8.61 -12.04 24.76
N ILE A 160 9.44 -11.24 24.11
CA ILE A 160 10.72 -10.75 24.66
C ILE A 160 10.48 -9.81 25.83
N HIS A 161 9.48 -8.94 25.74
CA HIS A 161 9.13 -7.96 26.79
C HIS A 161 8.11 -8.46 27.79
N GLY A 162 7.62 -9.72 27.66
CA GLY A 162 6.61 -10.26 28.57
C GLY A 162 5.26 -9.56 28.51
N TYR A 163 4.97 -8.87 27.42
CA TYR A 163 3.68 -8.19 27.23
C TYR A 163 2.50 -9.16 27.19
N ASP A 164 2.73 -10.39 26.78
CA ASP A 164 1.75 -11.48 26.77
C ASP A 164 1.36 -11.96 28.18
N GLU A 165 2.17 -11.63 29.19
CA GLU A 165 1.90 -11.91 30.60
C GLU A 165 1.11 -10.81 31.29
N LEU A 166 0.94 -9.65 30.66
CA LEU A 166 0.24 -8.51 31.25
C LEU A 166 -1.28 -8.75 31.29
N PRO A 167 -1.94 -8.52 32.43
CA PRO A 167 -3.40 -8.59 32.51
C PRO A 167 -4.06 -7.62 31.51
N GLY A 168 -5.01 -8.12 30.74
CA GLY A 168 -5.75 -7.33 29.75
C GLY A 168 -5.02 -7.10 28.42
N PHE A 169 -3.84 -7.68 28.25
CA PHE A 169 -3.17 -7.66 26.96
C PHE A 169 -3.97 -8.43 25.90
N ARG A 170 -4.10 -7.85 24.72
CA ARG A 170 -4.82 -8.46 23.61
C ARG A 170 -3.96 -8.54 22.38
N ARG A 171 -3.69 -9.75 21.94
CA ARG A 171 -3.02 -10.01 20.67
C ARG A 171 -4.02 -9.84 19.53
N VAL A 172 -3.75 -8.90 18.64
CA VAL A 172 -4.66 -8.58 17.55
C VAL A 172 -4.03 -9.03 16.23
N ASN A 173 -4.59 -10.06 15.62
CA ASN A 173 -4.30 -10.41 14.23
C ASN A 173 -5.49 -9.99 13.38
N VAL A 174 -5.27 -9.12 12.42
CA VAL A 174 -6.30 -8.65 11.49
C VAL A 174 -6.15 -9.41 10.18
N SER A 175 -7.26 -9.95 9.69
CA SER A 175 -7.32 -10.64 8.40
C SER A 175 -8.63 -10.29 7.71
N TYR A 176 -8.56 -9.77 6.49
CA TYR A 176 -9.75 -9.42 5.71
C TYR A 176 -9.47 -9.44 4.21
N GLU A 177 -10.54 -9.59 3.43
CA GLU A 177 -10.54 -9.41 1.98
C GLU A 177 -11.14 -8.05 1.63
N ALA A 178 -10.56 -7.42 0.62
CA ALA A 178 -10.98 -6.13 0.17
C ALA A 178 -10.90 -6.01 -1.36
N TRP A 179 -11.50 -4.94 -1.89
CA TRP A 179 -11.43 -4.56 -3.29
C TRP A 179 -10.99 -3.10 -3.41
N GLU A 180 -10.44 -2.74 -4.57
CA GLU A 180 -10.04 -1.37 -4.85
C GLU A 180 -10.38 -0.99 -6.30
N ILE A 181 -10.80 0.25 -6.49
CA ILE A 181 -10.91 0.90 -7.79
C ILE A 181 -10.25 2.26 -7.74
N ALA A 182 -9.41 2.59 -8.73
CA ALA A 182 -8.78 3.90 -8.80
C ALA A 182 -8.63 4.42 -10.23
N ALA A 183 -8.81 5.72 -10.38
CA ALA A 183 -8.49 6.47 -11.60
C ALA A 183 -7.13 7.16 -11.43
N VAL A 184 -6.34 7.16 -12.49
CA VAL A 184 -4.98 7.71 -12.52
C VAL A 184 -4.85 8.68 -13.69
N ILE A 185 -4.21 9.82 -13.44
CA ILE A 185 -3.76 10.76 -14.46
C ILE A 185 -2.24 10.78 -14.40
N ASN A 186 -1.58 10.59 -15.54
CA ASN A 186 -0.13 10.61 -15.68
C ASN A 186 0.57 9.61 -14.75
N ASP A 187 0.56 8.32 -15.13
CA ASP A 187 1.31 7.29 -14.42
C ASP A 187 2.78 7.73 -14.22
N PRO A 188 3.26 7.87 -12.97
CA PRO A 188 4.56 8.48 -12.68
C PRO A 188 5.75 7.73 -13.26
N ASP A 189 5.63 6.44 -13.52
CA ASP A 189 6.73 5.64 -14.07
C ASP A 189 6.88 5.74 -15.58
N THR A 190 5.86 6.20 -16.26
CA THR A 190 5.90 6.40 -17.71
C THR A 190 6.37 7.80 -18.12
N ILE A 191 6.62 8.67 -17.14
CA ILE A 191 6.86 10.09 -17.38
C ILE A 191 8.27 10.46 -16.93
N LYS A 192 9.14 10.74 -17.90
CA LYS A 192 10.50 11.25 -17.66
C LYS A 192 10.59 12.78 -17.56
N SER A 193 9.46 13.48 -17.41
CA SER A 193 9.42 14.95 -17.50
C SER A 193 8.64 15.58 -16.35
N ASN A 194 8.78 16.89 -16.21
CA ASN A 194 8.10 17.75 -15.23
C ASN A 194 6.57 17.66 -15.32
N LEU A 195 5.98 16.63 -14.81
CA LEU A 195 4.55 16.40 -14.89
C LEU A 195 3.98 15.98 -13.53
N LEU A 196 2.81 16.53 -13.24
CA LEU A 196 2.02 16.11 -12.08
C LEU A 196 1.28 14.83 -12.42
N SER A 197 1.46 13.82 -11.58
CA SER A 197 0.65 12.59 -11.57
C SER A 197 -0.36 12.66 -10.43
N ALA A 198 -1.56 12.14 -10.65
CA ALA A 198 -2.60 12.09 -9.63
C ALA A 198 -3.35 10.75 -9.69
N LYS A 199 -3.77 10.27 -8.54
CA LYS A 199 -4.60 9.07 -8.39
C LYS A 199 -5.68 9.31 -7.35
N VAL A 200 -6.92 8.93 -7.66
CA VAL A 200 -8.06 8.95 -6.75
C VAL A 200 -8.64 7.56 -6.72
N GLY A 201 -8.88 7.03 -5.53
CA GLY A 201 -9.37 5.67 -5.39
C GLY A 201 -10.29 5.45 -4.21
N PHE A 202 -11.00 4.34 -4.32
CA PHE A 202 -11.85 3.77 -3.30
C PHE A 202 -11.40 2.35 -2.99
N HIS A 203 -11.46 2.01 -1.72
CA HIS A 203 -11.14 0.70 -1.18
C HIS A 203 -12.30 0.25 -0.28
N GLY A 204 -12.75 -0.98 -0.42
CA GLY A 204 -13.86 -1.50 0.36
C GLY A 204 -13.64 -2.94 0.80
N LEU A 205 -14.19 -3.30 1.95
CA LEU A 205 -14.15 -4.65 2.50
C LEU A 205 -15.24 -5.52 1.83
N TRP A 206 -14.87 -6.72 1.37
CA TRP A 206 -15.82 -7.70 0.86
C TRP A 206 -16.66 -8.30 1.97
N ASN A 207 -16.00 -8.68 3.04
CA ASN A 207 -16.62 -9.18 4.23
C ASN A 207 -16.30 -8.22 5.36
N ASN A 208 -17.30 -7.79 6.08
CA ASN A 208 -17.11 -6.91 7.25
C ASN A 208 -16.52 -7.67 8.46
N SER A 209 -16.19 -8.94 8.30
CA SER A 209 -15.57 -9.72 9.35
C SER A 209 -14.10 -9.32 9.48
N LYS A 210 -13.72 -8.98 10.69
CA LYS A 210 -12.35 -8.77 11.12
C LYS A 210 -12.06 -9.83 12.16
N GLY A 211 -11.03 -10.63 11.91
CA GLY A 211 -10.56 -11.61 12.89
C GLY A 211 -9.60 -10.94 13.86
N TYR A 212 -9.72 -11.21 15.14
CA TYR A 212 -8.70 -10.91 16.12
C TYR A 212 -8.62 -12.04 17.15
N TYR A 213 -7.45 -12.16 17.75
CA TYR A 213 -7.22 -13.11 18.81
C TYR A 213 -6.97 -12.37 20.11
N THR A 214 -7.63 -12.78 21.18
CA THR A 214 -7.33 -12.29 22.53
C THR A 214 -6.59 -13.39 23.29
N THR A 215 -5.58 -13.01 24.06
CA THR A 215 -4.75 -13.95 24.82
C THR A 215 -5.22 -14.11 26.26
N ASP A 216 -6.32 -13.51 26.66
CA ASP A 216 -6.86 -13.58 28.04
C ASP A 216 -7.27 -15.00 28.48
N SER A 217 -7.20 -15.98 27.59
CA SER A 217 -7.35 -17.38 27.93
C SER A 217 -6.49 -18.22 27.02
N LEU A 218 -5.86 -19.24 27.54
CA LEU A 218 -5.18 -20.32 26.79
C LEU A 218 -6.10 -21.00 25.76
N GLU A 219 -7.40 -20.70 25.81
CA GLU A 219 -8.37 -21.05 24.79
C GLU A 219 -8.44 -19.92 23.76
N THR A 220 -7.66 -20.05 22.71
CA THR A 220 -7.71 -19.22 21.50
C THR A 220 -9.08 -19.33 20.81
N LYS A 221 -10.07 -18.65 21.31
CA LYS A 221 -11.32 -18.47 20.56
C LYS A 221 -11.09 -17.38 19.55
N ASN A 222 -11.18 -17.74 18.25
CA ASN A 222 -11.32 -16.79 17.17
C ASN A 222 -12.52 -15.88 17.48
N GLN A 223 -12.24 -14.69 17.94
CA GLN A 223 -13.29 -13.68 18.09
C GLN A 223 -13.31 -12.90 16.78
N THR A 224 -14.48 -12.83 16.17
CA THR A 224 -14.69 -11.92 15.06
C THR A 224 -15.08 -10.57 15.63
N ALA A 225 -14.36 -9.53 15.25
CA ALA A 225 -14.82 -8.18 15.56
C ALA A 225 -16.18 -7.94 14.91
N PRO A 226 -17.03 -7.10 15.50
CA PRO A 226 -18.33 -6.79 14.93
C PRO A 226 -18.17 -6.22 13.52
N ALA A 227 -19.11 -6.59 12.65
CA ALA A 227 -19.11 -6.11 11.28
C ALA A 227 -19.11 -4.58 11.23
N SER A 228 -18.18 -4.00 10.50
CA SER A 228 -18.14 -2.56 10.32
C SER A 228 -19.37 -2.07 9.55
N LYS A 229 -20.07 -1.07 10.07
CA LYS A 229 -21.14 -0.39 9.33
C LYS A 229 -20.59 0.46 8.19
N LYS A 230 -19.31 0.87 8.28
CA LYS A 230 -18.61 1.72 7.30
C LYS A 230 -17.48 0.89 6.70
N ASN A 231 -17.71 0.23 5.58
CA ASN A 231 -16.81 -0.75 4.99
C ASN A 231 -15.98 -0.22 3.79
N TYR A 232 -15.82 1.07 3.64
CA TYR A 232 -15.07 1.67 2.54
C TYR A 232 -14.11 2.75 3.03
N GLU A 233 -13.03 2.94 2.30
CA GLU A 233 -12.02 3.99 2.46
C GLU A 233 -11.84 4.70 1.12
N TYR A 234 -11.35 5.93 1.13
CA TYR A 234 -11.01 6.65 -0.08
C TYR A 234 -9.71 7.41 0.11
N TYR A 235 -9.01 7.60 -1.00
CA TYR A 235 -7.71 8.25 -0.98
C TYR A 235 -7.48 9.11 -2.22
N ILE A 236 -6.60 10.08 -2.05
CA ILE A 236 -6.04 10.91 -3.12
C ILE A 236 -4.53 10.83 -2.99
N GLN A 237 -3.85 10.55 -4.10
CA GLN A 237 -2.40 10.54 -4.20
C GLN A 237 -1.96 11.51 -5.28
N MET A 238 -0.89 12.23 -5.01
CA MET A 238 -0.26 13.15 -5.94
C MET A 238 1.25 12.91 -5.95
N ASN A 239 1.86 12.98 -7.13
CA ASN A 239 3.28 12.83 -7.31
C ASN A 239 3.79 13.87 -8.29
N LEU A 240 4.65 14.76 -7.83
CA LEU A 240 5.33 15.75 -8.63
C LEU A 240 6.77 15.29 -8.83
N GLN A 241 7.17 15.14 -10.10
CA GLN A 241 8.54 14.82 -10.48
C GLN A 241 9.12 15.95 -11.33
N ARG A 242 10.38 16.30 -11.09
CA ARG A 242 11.10 17.32 -11.84
C ARG A 242 12.52 16.85 -12.17
N THR A 243 12.88 16.91 -13.45
CA THR A 243 14.18 16.45 -13.99
C THR A 243 15.34 17.42 -13.81
N GLN A 244 15.17 18.58 -13.28
CA GLN A 244 16.26 19.50 -12.99
C GLN A 244 16.69 19.33 -11.54
N GLY A 245 17.64 18.44 -11.32
CA GLY A 245 18.19 18.16 -10.01
C GLY A 245 19.31 19.10 -9.61
N PHE A 246 19.57 19.12 -8.33
CA PHE A 246 20.65 19.80 -7.64
C PHE A 246 22.06 19.45 -8.20
N LEU A 247 22.20 18.30 -8.87
CA LEU A 247 23.45 17.76 -9.38
C LEU A 247 23.59 17.82 -10.92
N CYS A 248 22.80 18.64 -11.63
CA CYS A 248 22.85 18.81 -13.09
C CYS A 248 22.83 17.50 -13.90
N SER A 249 22.17 16.47 -13.38
CA SER A 249 22.07 15.17 -14.05
C SER A 249 20.65 14.92 -14.55
N ASP A 250 20.49 14.60 -15.82
CA ASP A 250 19.19 14.23 -16.42
C ASP A 250 18.62 12.92 -15.85
N ARG A 251 19.42 12.20 -15.07
CA ARG A 251 19.04 10.92 -14.44
C ARG A 251 18.55 11.08 -13.01
N LEU A 252 18.80 12.23 -12.39
CA LEU A 252 18.37 12.51 -11.02
C LEU A 252 17.11 13.39 -11.04
N MET A 253 16.04 12.88 -10.47
CA MET A 253 14.78 13.59 -10.37
C MET A 253 14.50 14.00 -8.93
N ASN A 254 14.06 15.23 -8.72
CA ASN A 254 13.39 15.62 -7.48
C ASN A 254 11.98 15.06 -7.49
N VAL A 255 11.55 14.49 -6.38
CA VAL A 255 10.20 13.91 -6.25
C VAL A 255 9.57 14.40 -4.96
N ILE A 256 8.31 14.83 -5.08
CA ILE A 256 7.40 15.05 -3.97
C ILE A 256 6.21 14.14 -4.21
N SER A 257 5.92 13.24 -3.29
CA SER A 257 4.78 12.34 -3.36
C SER A 257 3.96 12.43 -2.09
N VAL A 258 2.66 12.63 -2.21
CA VAL A 258 1.75 12.75 -1.08
C VAL A 258 0.54 11.85 -1.29
N GLU A 259 0.14 11.18 -0.22
CA GLU A 259 -1.15 10.49 -0.10
C GLU A 259 -1.94 11.13 1.04
N ALA A 260 -3.19 11.47 0.77
CA ALA A 260 -4.19 11.74 1.78
C ALA A 260 -5.27 10.66 1.69
N ASN A 261 -5.49 9.93 2.76
CA ASN A 261 -6.53 8.91 2.80
C ASN A 261 -7.43 9.07 4.02
N ASN A 262 -8.72 8.81 3.83
CA ASN A 262 -9.70 8.76 4.87
C ASN A 262 -9.86 7.31 5.31
N ARG A 263 -9.11 6.92 6.32
CA ARG A 263 -8.96 5.54 6.76
C ARG A 263 -9.91 5.21 7.90
N LEU A 264 -10.43 3.99 7.88
CA LEU A 264 -11.25 3.46 8.96
C LEU A 264 -10.37 3.02 10.12
N LYS A 265 -10.63 3.55 11.31
CA LYS A 265 -10.05 3.10 12.57
C LYS A 265 -10.89 1.91 13.05
N PHE A 266 -10.28 0.73 13.13
CA PHE A 266 -10.98 -0.46 13.56
C PHE A 266 -11.32 -0.39 15.06
N SER A 267 -12.51 -0.81 15.42
CA SER A 267 -12.87 -1.14 16.80
C SER A 267 -12.91 -2.64 16.96
N TYR A 268 -12.40 -3.12 18.08
CA TYR A 268 -12.46 -4.50 18.52
C TYR A 268 -13.47 -4.69 19.66
N ASP A 269 -14.03 -3.59 20.13
CA ASP A 269 -15.07 -3.56 21.14
C ASP A 269 -16.41 -3.17 20.50
N GLU A 270 -17.45 -3.98 20.72
CA GLU A 270 -18.80 -3.71 20.22
C GLU A 270 -19.39 -2.40 20.77
N ALA A 271 -18.97 -2.00 21.96
CA ALA A 271 -19.41 -0.76 22.59
C ALA A 271 -18.75 0.48 22.00
N VAL A 272 -17.66 0.34 21.25
CA VAL A 272 -16.91 1.45 20.66
C VAL A 272 -17.22 1.57 19.17
N GLU A 273 -17.84 2.67 18.78
CA GLU A 273 -18.12 2.94 17.37
C GLU A 273 -16.84 3.18 16.57
N GLU A 274 -16.72 2.53 15.41
CA GLU A 274 -15.62 2.77 14.47
C GLU A 274 -15.67 4.20 13.94
N SER A 275 -14.53 4.86 14.01
CA SER A 275 -14.35 6.22 13.53
C SER A 275 -13.50 6.26 12.25
N ARG A 276 -13.48 7.40 11.59
CA ARG A 276 -12.62 7.67 10.43
C ARG A 276 -11.67 8.80 10.74
N SER A 277 -10.45 8.69 10.23
CA SER A 277 -9.48 9.74 10.32
C SER A 277 -8.78 9.96 8.98
N TRP A 278 -8.45 11.20 8.71
CA TRP A 278 -7.55 11.55 7.63
C TRP A 278 -6.11 11.24 8.02
N ASN A 279 -5.42 10.58 7.11
CA ASN A 279 -3.99 10.31 7.23
C ASN A 279 -3.26 10.99 6.10
N ILE A 280 -2.04 11.39 6.36
CA ILE A 280 -1.14 12.00 5.39
C ILE A 280 0.15 11.19 5.37
N ASN A 281 0.61 10.81 4.19
CA ASN A 281 1.90 10.17 3.94
C ASN A 281 2.65 10.98 2.88
N LEU A 282 3.75 11.60 3.27
CA LEU A 282 4.54 12.52 2.44
C LEU A 282 5.95 11.96 2.25
N TYR A 283 6.42 11.97 1.00
CA TYR A 283 7.80 11.71 0.63
C TYR A 283 8.37 12.89 -0.13
N VAL A 284 9.58 13.31 0.24
CA VAL A 284 10.33 14.37 -0.45
C VAL A 284 11.78 13.93 -0.60
N GLY A 285 12.31 13.95 -1.82
CA GLY A 285 13.68 13.53 -2.04
C GLY A 285 14.06 13.37 -3.50
N TRP A 286 14.95 12.44 -3.76
CA TRP A 286 15.55 12.23 -5.06
C TRP A 286 15.39 10.80 -5.52
N LYS A 287 15.16 10.66 -6.84
CA LYS A 287 15.09 9.38 -7.54
C LYS A 287 16.11 9.37 -8.68
N TYR A 288 16.99 8.38 -8.66
CA TYR A 288 17.87 8.08 -9.79
C TYR A 288 17.24 7.06 -10.71
N ILE A 289 17.20 7.35 -12.00
CA ILE A 289 16.62 6.47 -13.03
C ILE A 289 17.75 5.81 -13.81
N SER A 290 17.84 4.49 -13.74
CA SER A 290 18.75 3.69 -14.55
C SER A 290 18.12 3.41 -15.93
N GLU A 291 18.72 3.94 -16.99
CA GLU A 291 18.26 3.66 -18.37
C GLU A 291 18.52 2.23 -18.80
N LYS A 292 19.59 1.60 -18.26
CA LYS A 292 20.02 0.26 -18.66
C LYS A 292 19.17 -0.84 -18.03
N SER A 293 18.86 -0.73 -16.76
CA SER A 293 18.16 -1.78 -16.00
C SER A 293 16.65 -1.55 -15.89
N GLY A 294 16.18 -0.32 -16.16
CA GLY A 294 14.79 0.06 -15.90
C GLY A 294 14.45 0.18 -14.41
N HIS A 295 15.44 -0.01 -13.54
CA HIS A 295 15.27 0.14 -12.09
C HIS A 295 15.52 1.57 -11.64
N ASN A 296 14.86 1.95 -10.60
CA ASN A 296 15.00 3.26 -9.96
C ASN A 296 15.42 3.07 -8.51
N VAL A 297 16.35 3.90 -8.06
CA VAL A 297 16.76 3.97 -6.66
C VAL A 297 16.49 5.39 -6.17
N GLY A 298 15.91 5.54 -5.01
CA GLY A 298 15.60 6.85 -4.46
C GLY A 298 15.89 6.94 -2.97
N LEU A 299 16.28 8.14 -2.54
CA LEU A 299 16.46 8.50 -1.14
C LEU A 299 15.48 9.63 -0.81
N PHE A 300 14.65 9.40 0.22
CA PHE A 300 13.57 10.29 0.58
C PHE A 300 13.52 10.54 2.08
N PHE A 301 13.14 11.76 2.44
CA PHE A 301 12.54 12.03 3.74
C PHE A 301 11.07 11.63 3.67
N ARG A 302 10.60 10.88 4.68
CA ARG A 302 9.20 10.50 4.84
C ARG A 302 8.62 11.11 6.10
N TYR A 303 7.39 11.61 5.99
CA TYR A 303 6.57 12.02 7.12
C TYR A 303 5.20 11.34 7.03
N TYR A 304 4.73 10.81 8.14
CA TYR A 304 3.41 10.21 8.24
C TYR A 304 2.67 10.74 9.46
N ALA A 305 1.36 10.99 9.30
CA ALA A 305 0.46 11.36 10.40
C ALA A 305 -0.93 10.74 10.19
N GLY A 306 -1.50 10.15 11.24
CA GLY A 306 -2.85 9.59 11.20
C GLY A 306 -3.05 8.35 12.04
N ILE A 307 -3.87 7.41 11.55
CA ILE A 307 -4.02 6.06 12.12
C ILE A 307 -2.78 5.25 11.76
N ILE A 308 -2.27 4.44 12.67
CA ILE A 308 -1.10 3.58 12.40
C ILE A 308 -1.31 2.79 11.11
N PRO A 309 -0.35 2.79 10.17
CA PRO A 309 -0.49 2.10 8.89
C PRO A 309 -0.53 0.58 9.05
N ASN A 310 0.16 0.03 10.03
CA ASN A 310 0.24 -1.40 10.30
C ASN A 310 -1.08 -1.96 10.81
N GLY A 311 -1.52 -3.08 10.24
CA GLY A 311 -2.87 -3.58 10.40
C GLY A 311 -3.28 -3.87 11.84
N GLN A 312 -2.40 -4.49 12.63
CA GLN A 312 -2.70 -4.82 14.04
C GLN A 312 -2.90 -3.60 14.95
N PHE A 313 -2.29 -2.47 14.60
CA PHE A 313 -2.41 -1.22 15.36
C PHE A 313 -3.45 -0.25 14.77
N ARG A 314 -4.25 -0.73 13.85
CA ARG A 314 -5.23 0.10 13.14
C ARG A 314 -6.37 0.63 14.00
N ASN A 315 -6.43 0.22 15.26
CA ASN A 315 -7.27 0.79 16.31
C ASN A 315 -6.69 2.05 16.98
N THR A 316 -5.44 2.41 16.67
CA THR A 316 -4.72 3.52 17.29
C THR A 316 -4.62 4.71 16.33
N GLY A 317 -5.05 5.88 16.79
CA GLY A 317 -4.93 7.14 16.06
C GLY A 317 -3.82 8.03 16.65
N GLY A 318 -3.61 9.20 16.03
CA GLY A 318 -2.62 10.17 16.51
C GLY A 318 -1.15 9.80 16.22
N TYR A 319 -0.93 8.76 15.42
CA TYR A 319 0.40 8.29 15.03
C TYR A 319 1.10 9.30 14.15
N ARG A 320 2.34 9.61 14.49
CA ARG A 320 3.21 10.47 13.70
C ARG A 320 4.61 9.91 13.70
N TYR A 321 5.23 9.82 12.54
CA TYR A 321 6.63 9.50 12.44
C TYR A 321 7.30 10.26 11.31
N ALA A 322 8.62 10.41 11.43
CA ALA A 322 9.48 11.01 10.42
C ALA A 322 10.76 10.20 10.30
N GLY A 323 11.23 10.00 9.07
CA GLY A 323 12.39 9.17 8.82
C GLY A 323 12.99 9.34 7.44
N LEU A 324 14.02 8.53 7.18
CA LEU A 324 14.67 8.40 5.88
C LEU A 324 14.27 7.07 5.24
N SER A 325 13.96 7.12 3.95
CA SER A 325 13.53 5.97 3.17
C SER A 325 14.43 5.78 1.96
N LEU A 326 15.01 4.59 1.83
CA LEU A 326 15.66 4.11 0.62
C LEU A 326 14.68 3.26 -0.15
N VAL A 327 14.36 3.65 -1.37
CA VAL A 327 13.35 2.99 -2.21
C VAL A 327 14.01 2.40 -3.44
N TYR A 328 13.63 1.16 -3.77
CA TYR A 328 14.04 0.45 -4.98
C TYR A 328 12.81 0.00 -5.77
N HIS A 329 12.74 0.38 -7.05
CA HIS A 329 11.63 0.05 -7.96
C HIS A 329 12.12 -0.71 -9.19
#